data_7967de03f94303091b898778b64c1a9b
#
_entry.id   7967de03f94303091b898778b64c1a9b
#
_cell.length_a   1.000
_cell.length_b   1.000
_cell.length_c   1.000
_cell.angle_alpha   90.00
_cell.angle_beta   90.00
_cell.angle_gamma   90.00
#
_symmetry.space_group_name_H-M   'P 1'
#
loop_
_entity.id
_entity.type
_entity.pdbx_description
1 polymer ?
#
loop_
_entity_poly.entity_id
_entity_poly.type
_entity_poly.pdbx_seq_one_letter_code
_entity_poly.pdbx_strand_id
1 'polypeptide(L)'
;GKDIGVVEYIVGINEIQVIVKGRPDHAGTTPMTMRADPLDTSSKVISKISTFAKEAGEGTVATVGILTVLPGAANIVPAEVSFTVDIRSKKAELIKQVRKNIEDSLEEISKLNGVQYTTIDLLNVPPVKLADDIIDKLNKYSDNLGFKKELMLSGAGHDAMVMTKITDVGLIFVPSKAGRSHCPEEWTDYEDLQKGIEVAYETIKDIAEVK
;
A
#
# COMPACT_ATOMS: atom_id res chain seq x y z
N GLY A 1 -20.43 7.67 9.09
CA GLY A 1 -21.23 8.77 9.58
C GLY A 1 -20.45 10.08 9.61
N LYS A 2 -19.49 10.28 8.68
CA LYS A 2 -18.79 11.53 8.42
C LYS A 2 -19.16 12.04 7.04
N ASP A 3 -19.14 13.35 6.87
CA ASP A 3 -19.50 14.01 5.62
C ASP A 3 -18.27 14.31 4.78
N ILE A 4 -17.15 14.69 5.43
CA ILE A 4 -15.90 15.11 4.77
C ILE A 4 -14.71 14.36 5.40
N GLY A 5 -13.83 13.84 4.54
CA GLY A 5 -12.49 13.41 4.92
C GLY A 5 -11.46 14.45 4.50
N VAL A 6 -10.74 15.03 5.47
CA VAL A 6 -9.61 15.92 5.19
C VAL A 6 -8.34 15.11 5.23
N VAL A 7 -7.63 15.03 4.11
CA VAL A 7 -6.45 14.19 3.99
C VAL A 7 -5.22 14.94 4.46
N GLU A 8 -4.48 14.34 5.40
CA GLU A 8 -3.21 14.88 5.91
C GLU A 8 -2.00 14.32 5.15
N TYR A 9 -2.05 13.02 4.83
CA TYR A 9 -0.97 12.32 4.16
C TYR A 9 -1.50 11.43 3.05
N ILE A 10 -0.75 11.36 1.96
CA ILE A 10 -0.87 10.29 0.97
C ILE A 10 0.26 9.30 1.25
N VAL A 11 -0.08 8.02 1.43
CA VAL A 11 0.90 7.00 1.80
C VAL A 11 1.95 6.81 0.72
N GLY A 12 3.18 6.52 1.14
CA GLY A 12 4.22 6.02 0.25
C GLY A 12 3.96 4.57 -0.13
N ILE A 13 4.51 4.16 -1.26
CA ILE A 13 4.37 2.81 -1.83
C ILE A 13 5.77 2.30 -2.17
N ASN A 14 6.10 1.09 -1.70
CA ASN A 14 7.20 0.32 -2.24
C ASN A 14 6.66 -1.04 -2.72
N GLU A 15 6.70 -1.25 -4.03
CA GLU A 15 6.35 -2.53 -4.64
C GLU A 15 7.62 -3.24 -5.07
N ILE A 16 7.79 -4.47 -4.61
CA ILE A 16 8.92 -5.33 -4.96
C ILE A 16 8.43 -6.63 -5.58
N GLN A 17 9.23 -7.16 -6.48
CA GLN A 17 9.14 -8.53 -6.94
C GLN A 17 10.24 -9.35 -6.27
N VAL A 18 9.88 -10.49 -5.73
CA VAL A 18 10.80 -11.50 -5.18
C VAL A 18 10.78 -12.70 -6.11
N ILE A 19 11.96 -13.16 -6.50
CA ILE A 19 12.15 -14.37 -7.31
C ILE A 19 13.01 -15.32 -6.50
N VAL A 20 12.49 -16.51 -6.19
CA VAL A 20 13.21 -17.58 -5.47
C VAL A 20 13.44 -18.74 -6.43
N LYS A 21 14.71 -19.14 -6.58
CA LYS A 21 15.14 -20.23 -7.47
C LYS A 21 15.68 -21.41 -6.66
N GLY A 22 15.17 -22.57 -6.98
CA GLY A 22 15.57 -23.81 -6.36
C GLY A 22 15.95 -24.85 -7.40
N ARG A 23 15.74 -26.12 -7.05
CA ARG A 23 16.03 -27.24 -7.92
C ARG A 23 14.78 -28.09 -8.16
N PRO A 24 14.32 -28.19 -9.41
CA PRO A 24 13.19 -29.06 -9.73
C PRO A 24 13.60 -30.51 -9.55
N ASP A 25 12.76 -31.28 -8.87
CA ASP A 25 12.96 -32.69 -8.58
C ASP A 25 11.62 -33.46 -8.61
N HIS A 26 11.66 -34.78 -8.67
CA HIS A 26 10.45 -35.58 -8.56
C HIS A 26 9.85 -35.52 -7.16
N ALA A 27 8.60 -35.10 -7.04
CA ALA A 27 7.94 -34.86 -5.74
C ALA A 27 7.81 -36.13 -4.88
N GLY A 28 7.70 -37.31 -5.47
CA GLY A 28 7.53 -38.57 -4.74
C GLY A 28 8.84 -39.28 -4.37
N THR A 29 9.91 -39.12 -5.15
CA THR A 29 11.17 -39.88 -4.96
C THR A 29 12.29 -39.08 -4.33
N THR A 30 12.21 -37.76 -4.31
CA THR A 30 13.26 -36.91 -3.70
C THR A 30 12.98 -36.73 -2.21
N PRO A 31 13.87 -37.22 -1.32
CA PRO A 31 13.73 -37.05 0.13
C PRO A 31 13.66 -35.56 0.53
N MET A 32 12.90 -35.24 1.58
CA MET A 32 12.73 -33.86 2.06
C MET A 32 14.05 -33.16 2.35
N THR A 33 15.03 -33.88 2.91
CA THR A 33 16.35 -33.33 3.27
C THR A 33 17.28 -33.04 2.08
N MET A 34 16.89 -33.47 0.87
CA MET A 34 17.65 -33.26 -0.35
C MET A 34 17.03 -32.20 -1.27
N ARG A 35 15.90 -31.62 -0.89
CA ARG A 35 15.17 -30.64 -1.70
C ARG A 35 15.75 -29.24 -1.55
N ALA A 36 15.81 -28.51 -2.67
CA ALA A 36 15.95 -27.06 -2.67
C ALA A 36 14.63 -26.48 -3.22
N ASP A 37 13.62 -26.43 -2.35
CA ASP A 37 12.23 -26.09 -2.71
C ASP A 37 11.96 -24.59 -2.56
N PRO A 38 11.81 -23.82 -3.67
CA PRO A 38 11.55 -22.41 -3.61
C PRO A 38 10.13 -22.09 -3.14
N LEU A 39 9.17 -23.01 -3.28
CA LEU A 39 7.80 -22.76 -2.82
C LEU A 39 7.69 -22.90 -1.30
N ASP A 40 8.36 -23.88 -0.69
CA ASP A 40 8.47 -24.00 0.76
C ASP A 40 9.13 -22.76 1.36
N THR A 41 10.22 -22.28 0.75
CA THR A 41 10.89 -21.03 1.16
C THR A 41 9.96 -19.82 1.05
N SER A 42 9.35 -19.62 -0.13
CA SER A 42 8.47 -18.48 -0.38
C SER A 42 7.26 -18.48 0.55
N SER A 43 6.64 -19.63 0.81
CA SER A 43 5.47 -19.74 1.70
C SER A 43 5.80 -19.31 3.13
N LYS A 44 6.97 -19.69 3.65
CA LYS A 44 7.46 -19.30 4.99
C LYS A 44 7.71 -17.81 5.11
N VAL A 45 8.21 -17.16 4.05
CA VAL A 45 8.39 -15.71 4.01
C VAL A 45 7.04 -15.01 3.89
N ILE A 46 6.21 -15.42 2.94
CA ILE A 46 4.88 -14.84 2.68
C ILE A 46 4.01 -14.86 3.95
N SER A 47 4.05 -15.96 4.72
CA SER A 47 3.28 -16.08 5.95
C SER A 47 3.64 -15.05 7.03
N LYS A 48 4.84 -14.46 6.98
CA LYS A 48 5.31 -13.44 7.94
C LYS A 48 4.99 -12.00 7.51
N ILE A 49 4.72 -11.75 6.23
CA ILE A 49 4.60 -10.39 5.67
C ILE A 49 3.50 -9.57 6.38
N SER A 50 2.33 -10.16 6.61
CA SER A 50 1.25 -9.48 7.32
C SER A 50 1.61 -9.16 8.78
N THR A 51 2.43 -9.98 9.42
CA THR A 51 2.94 -9.75 10.78
C THR A 51 3.92 -8.59 10.78
N PHE A 52 4.86 -8.53 9.85
CA PHE A 52 5.81 -7.41 9.73
C PHE A 52 5.11 -6.07 9.54
N ALA A 53 4.05 -6.02 8.72
CA ALA A 53 3.26 -4.80 8.55
C ALA A 53 2.52 -4.40 9.83
N LYS A 54 1.91 -5.36 10.56
CA LYS A 54 1.22 -5.09 11.83
C LYS A 54 2.18 -4.62 12.92
N GLU A 55 3.37 -5.22 13.03
CA GLU A 55 4.40 -4.84 14.00
C GLU A 55 5.00 -3.46 13.71
N ALA A 56 5.10 -3.06 12.43
CA ALA A 56 5.49 -1.71 12.06
C ALA A 56 4.47 -0.67 12.56
N GLY A 57 3.20 -1.02 12.67
CA GLY A 57 2.15 -0.15 13.22
C GLY A 57 1.76 1.01 12.31
N GLU A 58 1.12 2.03 12.89
CA GLU A 58 0.77 3.31 12.24
C GLU A 58 -0.05 3.17 10.93
N GLY A 59 -0.86 2.11 10.82
CA GLY A 59 -1.64 1.83 9.62
C GLY A 59 -0.82 1.31 8.44
N THR A 60 0.43 0.86 8.67
CA THR A 60 1.26 0.21 7.65
C THR A 60 0.61 -1.07 7.16
N VAL A 61 0.58 -1.26 5.85
CA VAL A 61 0.05 -2.47 5.21
C VAL A 61 1.06 -3.08 4.26
N ALA A 62 1.01 -4.41 4.11
CA ALA A 62 1.79 -5.13 3.11
C ALA A 62 0.96 -6.28 2.54
N THR A 63 0.95 -6.40 1.22
CA THR A 63 0.10 -7.36 0.50
C THR A 63 0.91 -8.12 -0.54
N VAL A 64 0.74 -9.44 -0.58
CA VAL A 64 1.20 -10.27 -1.71
C VAL A 64 0.05 -10.37 -2.71
N GLY A 65 0.19 -9.67 -3.84
CA GLY A 65 -0.87 -9.59 -4.86
C GLY A 65 -0.73 -10.63 -5.98
N ILE A 66 0.50 -11.01 -6.31
CA ILE A 66 0.80 -11.97 -7.39
C ILE A 66 1.69 -13.06 -6.83
N LEU A 67 1.40 -14.30 -7.18
CA LEU A 67 2.23 -15.47 -6.88
C LEU A 67 2.23 -16.40 -8.10
N THR A 68 3.42 -16.70 -8.59
CA THR A 68 3.61 -17.61 -9.73
C THR A 68 4.58 -18.72 -9.35
N VAL A 69 4.25 -19.95 -9.73
CA VAL A 69 5.06 -21.16 -9.46
C VAL A 69 5.39 -21.85 -10.77
N LEU A 70 6.66 -22.11 -11.02
CA LEU A 70 7.12 -22.79 -12.22
C LEU A 70 7.80 -24.13 -11.87
N PRO A 71 7.49 -25.22 -12.64
CA PRO A 71 6.60 -25.30 -13.79
C PRO A 71 5.10 -25.42 -13.44
N GLY A 72 4.71 -25.43 -12.16
CA GLY A 72 3.30 -25.52 -11.76
C GLY A 72 2.69 -26.91 -11.96
N ALA A 73 3.46 -27.96 -11.71
CA ALA A 73 3.03 -29.34 -11.83
C ALA A 73 2.98 -30.04 -10.47
N ALA A 74 1.92 -30.81 -10.19
CA ALA A 74 1.67 -31.41 -8.88
C ALA A 74 2.71 -32.47 -8.46
N ASN A 75 3.43 -33.06 -9.39
CA ASN A 75 4.39 -34.12 -9.15
C ASN A 75 5.87 -33.68 -9.26
N ILE A 76 6.11 -32.37 -9.29
CA ILE A 76 7.45 -31.78 -9.42
C ILE A 76 7.67 -30.78 -8.27
N VAL A 77 8.80 -30.86 -7.57
CA VAL A 77 9.31 -29.79 -6.71
C VAL A 77 9.58 -28.57 -7.60
N PRO A 78 9.05 -27.37 -7.28
CA PRO A 78 9.21 -26.22 -8.17
C PRO A 78 10.66 -25.85 -8.48
N ALA A 79 10.88 -25.28 -9.65
CA ALA A 79 12.15 -24.72 -10.06
C ALA A 79 12.30 -23.25 -9.61
N GLU A 80 11.20 -22.51 -9.71
CA GLU A 80 11.16 -21.09 -9.44
C GLU A 80 9.79 -20.69 -8.88
N VAL A 81 9.81 -19.74 -7.95
CA VAL A 81 8.62 -19.04 -7.46
C VAL A 81 8.89 -17.55 -7.56
N SER A 82 7.94 -16.79 -8.10
CA SER A 82 7.97 -15.34 -8.05
C SER A 82 6.70 -14.80 -7.38
N PHE A 83 6.86 -13.76 -6.58
CA PHE A 83 5.73 -13.07 -5.95
C PHE A 83 6.02 -11.57 -5.81
N THR A 84 4.95 -10.76 -5.79
CA THR A 84 5.05 -9.32 -5.55
C THR A 84 4.62 -8.99 -4.12
N VAL A 85 5.24 -7.95 -3.55
CA VAL A 85 4.82 -7.38 -2.27
C VAL A 85 4.62 -5.88 -2.44
N ASP A 86 3.42 -5.40 -2.20
CA ASP A 86 3.05 -3.99 -2.13
C ASP A 86 3.06 -3.55 -0.65
N ILE A 87 3.95 -2.61 -0.29
CA ILE A 87 4.13 -2.10 1.08
C ILE A 87 3.73 -0.63 1.08
N ARG A 88 2.81 -0.23 1.97
CA ARG A 88 2.34 1.15 2.08
C ARG A 88 2.37 1.65 3.51
N SER A 89 2.80 2.91 3.69
CA SER A 89 2.78 3.59 4.99
C SER A 89 2.84 5.10 4.81
N LYS A 90 2.35 5.84 5.83
CA LYS A 90 2.54 7.31 5.92
C LYS A 90 3.98 7.69 6.28
N LYS A 91 4.83 6.75 6.69
CA LYS A 91 6.23 6.95 7.09
C LYS A 91 7.17 6.10 6.26
N ALA A 92 8.12 6.74 5.59
CA ALA A 92 9.08 6.05 4.72
C ALA A 92 9.97 5.07 5.49
N GLU A 93 10.30 5.36 6.76
CA GLU A 93 11.08 4.47 7.63
C GLU A 93 10.36 3.15 7.93
N LEU A 94 9.03 3.17 8.06
CA LEU A 94 8.26 1.94 8.30
C LEU A 94 8.20 1.06 7.05
N ILE A 95 8.12 1.66 5.87
CA ILE A 95 8.23 0.93 4.60
C ILE A 95 9.59 0.23 4.53
N LYS A 96 10.68 0.96 4.82
CA LYS A 96 12.03 0.41 4.84
C LYS A 96 12.20 -0.70 5.87
N GLN A 97 11.59 -0.56 7.05
CA GLN A 97 11.63 -1.58 8.10
C GLN A 97 10.93 -2.86 7.66
N VAL A 98 9.70 -2.78 7.11
CA VAL A 98 8.98 -3.95 6.60
C VAL A 98 9.77 -4.63 5.50
N ARG A 99 10.29 -3.86 4.53
CA ARG A 99 11.13 -4.38 3.46
C ARG A 99 12.35 -5.12 4.01
N LYS A 100 13.07 -4.50 4.96
CA LYS A 100 14.23 -5.13 5.58
C LYS A 100 13.86 -6.45 6.27
N ASN A 101 12.77 -6.50 7.01
CA ASN A 101 12.32 -7.73 7.66
C ASN A 101 12.02 -8.86 6.64
N ILE A 102 11.48 -8.49 5.48
CA ILE A 102 11.26 -9.43 4.37
C ILE A 102 12.60 -9.94 3.81
N GLU A 103 13.55 -9.05 3.55
CA GLU A 103 14.88 -9.39 3.04
C GLU A 103 15.68 -10.25 4.04
N ASP A 104 15.68 -9.90 5.31
CA ASP A 104 16.32 -10.69 6.38
C ASP A 104 15.71 -12.10 6.45
N SER A 105 14.38 -12.21 6.35
CA SER A 105 13.68 -13.49 6.35
C SER A 105 13.97 -14.32 5.09
N LEU A 106 14.09 -13.68 3.94
CA LEU A 106 14.49 -14.33 2.68
C LEU A 106 15.92 -14.88 2.80
N GLU A 107 16.86 -14.09 3.31
CA GLU A 107 18.25 -14.53 3.46
C GLU A 107 18.36 -15.74 4.40
N GLU A 108 17.73 -15.66 5.58
CA GLU A 108 17.75 -16.75 6.57
C GLU A 108 17.17 -18.04 6.00
N ILE A 109 15.94 -17.99 5.47
CA ILE A 109 15.22 -19.19 5.03
C ILE A 109 15.80 -19.76 3.75
N SER A 110 16.26 -18.91 2.81
CA SER A 110 16.91 -19.34 1.58
C SER A 110 18.21 -20.10 1.86
N LYS A 111 19.01 -19.62 2.82
CA LYS A 111 20.23 -20.28 3.24
C LYS A 111 19.94 -21.65 3.87
N LEU A 112 18.92 -21.77 4.70
CA LEU A 112 18.50 -23.03 5.31
C LEU A 112 18.01 -24.06 4.28
N ASN A 113 17.29 -23.59 3.26
CA ASN A 113 16.67 -24.44 2.25
C ASN A 113 17.55 -24.66 1.01
N GLY A 114 18.74 -24.05 0.95
CA GLY A 114 19.65 -24.18 -0.20
C GLY A 114 19.12 -23.61 -1.52
N VAL A 115 18.31 -22.55 -1.46
CA VAL A 115 17.77 -21.83 -2.60
C VAL A 115 18.42 -20.47 -2.78
N GLN A 116 18.29 -19.87 -3.95
CA GLN A 116 18.74 -18.51 -4.23
C GLN A 116 17.53 -17.57 -4.35
N TYR A 117 17.70 -16.28 -4.02
CA TYR A 117 16.66 -15.29 -4.23
C TYR A 117 17.22 -14.00 -4.84
N THR A 118 16.32 -13.25 -5.46
CA THR A 118 16.57 -11.90 -5.98
C THR A 118 15.36 -11.03 -5.68
N THR A 119 15.59 -9.78 -5.29
CA THR A 119 14.56 -8.76 -5.14
C THR A 119 14.71 -7.70 -6.22
N ILE A 120 13.60 -7.25 -6.81
CA ILE A 120 13.55 -6.23 -7.85
C ILE A 120 12.57 -5.15 -7.39
N ASP A 121 13.00 -3.90 -7.39
CA ASP A 121 12.10 -2.77 -7.16
C ASP A 121 11.23 -2.53 -8.40
N LEU A 122 9.90 -2.61 -8.24
CA LEU A 122 8.94 -2.28 -9.29
C LEU A 122 8.47 -0.84 -9.16
N LEU A 123 8.22 -0.38 -7.92
CA LEU A 123 7.79 0.98 -7.63
C LEU A 123 8.35 1.42 -6.27
N ASN A 124 8.79 2.67 -6.19
CA ASN A 124 9.21 3.28 -4.93
C ASN A 124 8.83 4.76 -4.93
N VAL A 125 7.73 5.08 -4.25
CA VAL A 125 7.20 6.44 -4.12
C VAL A 125 7.16 6.80 -2.64
N PRO A 126 7.83 7.88 -2.22
CA PRO A 126 7.81 8.29 -0.82
C PRO A 126 6.41 8.80 -0.41
N PRO A 127 6.05 8.70 0.89
CA PRO A 127 4.83 9.31 1.40
C PRO A 127 4.92 10.85 1.30
N VAL A 128 3.77 11.48 1.14
CA VAL A 128 3.67 12.92 1.01
C VAL A 128 2.75 13.47 2.10
N LYS A 129 3.24 14.45 2.88
CA LYS A 129 2.41 15.27 3.74
C LYS A 129 1.82 16.41 2.92
N LEU A 130 0.51 16.65 3.04
CA LEU A 130 -0.15 17.77 2.39
C LEU A 130 0.06 19.08 3.18
N ALA A 131 -0.26 20.21 2.57
CA ALA A 131 0.00 21.54 3.14
C ALA A 131 -0.87 21.82 4.38
N ASP A 132 -0.23 22.13 5.51
CA ASP A 132 -0.90 22.32 6.79
C ASP A 132 -1.91 23.48 6.75
N ASP A 133 -1.57 24.59 6.08
CA ASP A 133 -2.47 25.75 5.96
C ASP A 133 -3.74 25.43 5.16
N ILE A 134 -3.64 24.59 4.12
CA ILE A 134 -4.81 24.14 3.36
C ILE A 134 -5.63 23.14 4.19
N ILE A 135 -4.98 22.23 4.89
CA ILE A 135 -5.64 21.30 5.82
C ILE A 135 -6.44 22.09 6.88
N ASP A 136 -5.84 23.11 7.48
CA ASP A 136 -6.49 23.96 8.47
C ASP A 136 -7.71 24.71 7.91
N LYS A 137 -7.59 25.23 6.67
CA LYS A 137 -8.71 25.89 5.98
C LYS A 137 -9.85 24.90 5.67
N LEU A 138 -9.53 23.71 5.14
CA LEU A 138 -10.51 22.65 4.88
C LEU A 138 -11.25 22.24 6.17
N ASN A 139 -10.52 22.12 7.28
CA ASN A 139 -11.10 21.86 8.60
C ASN A 139 -12.01 22.98 9.05
N LYS A 140 -11.55 24.24 8.97
CA LYS A 140 -12.30 25.44 9.33
C LYS A 140 -13.63 25.54 8.57
N TYR A 141 -13.59 25.37 7.24
CA TYR A 141 -14.80 25.49 6.43
C TYR A 141 -15.75 24.30 6.57
N SER A 142 -15.24 23.10 6.82
CA SER A 142 -16.10 21.98 7.20
C SER A 142 -16.88 22.28 8.48
N ASP A 143 -16.22 22.84 9.52
CA ASP A 143 -16.89 23.23 10.77
C ASP A 143 -17.89 24.36 10.57
N ASN A 144 -17.52 25.42 9.81
CA ASN A 144 -18.39 26.57 9.55
C ASN A 144 -19.69 26.17 8.81
N LEU A 145 -19.61 25.17 7.94
CA LEU A 145 -20.75 24.61 7.21
C LEU A 145 -21.52 23.56 8.03
N GLY A 146 -21.04 23.21 9.22
CA GLY A 146 -21.70 22.24 10.11
C GLY A 146 -21.51 20.78 9.68
N PHE A 147 -20.55 20.49 8.83
CA PHE A 147 -20.26 19.12 8.33
C PHE A 147 -19.39 18.35 9.32
N LYS A 148 -19.72 17.08 9.50
CA LYS A 148 -18.92 16.14 10.29
C LYS A 148 -17.70 15.72 9.47
N LYS A 149 -16.51 16.09 9.97
CA LYS A 149 -15.26 15.76 9.31
C LYS A 149 -14.43 14.72 10.05
N GLU A 150 -13.43 14.20 9.36
CA GLU A 150 -12.38 13.37 9.94
C GLU A 150 -11.04 13.65 9.24
N LEU A 151 -9.97 13.78 10.02
CA LEU A 151 -8.61 13.78 9.48
C LEU A 151 -8.23 12.36 9.12
N MET A 152 -7.68 12.16 7.92
CA MET A 152 -7.41 10.81 7.43
C MET A 152 -6.19 10.71 6.53
N LEU A 153 -5.79 9.49 6.26
CA LEU A 153 -4.75 9.15 5.32
C LEU A 153 -5.38 8.70 4.00
N SER A 154 -4.77 9.07 2.87
CA SER A 154 -5.07 8.37 1.62
C SER A 154 -4.19 7.14 1.49
N GLY A 155 -4.79 5.96 1.46
CA GLY A 155 -4.13 4.69 1.16
C GLY A 155 -3.84 4.48 -0.34
N ALA A 156 -4.39 5.35 -1.20
CA ALA A 156 -4.17 5.34 -2.64
C ALA A 156 -3.22 6.47 -3.06
N GLY A 157 -2.47 6.26 -4.13
CA GLY A 157 -1.73 7.33 -4.80
C GLY A 157 -2.68 8.27 -5.55
N HIS A 158 -2.31 9.54 -5.64
CA HIS A 158 -3.06 10.59 -6.34
C HIS A 158 -2.12 11.49 -7.13
N ASP A 159 -2.62 12.14 -8.17
CA ASP A 159 -1.90 13.20 -8.90
C ASP A 159 -1.47 14.34 -7.96
N ALA A 160 -2.19 14.52 -6.87
CA ALA A 160 -1.82 15.41 -5.77
C ALA A 160 -0.37 15.21 -5.30
N MET A 161 0.13 13.95 -5.24
CA MET A 161 1.53 13.67 -4.87
C MET A 161 2.55 14.29 -5.85
N VAL A 162 2.19 14.39 -7.12
CA VAL A 162 3.03 14.99 -8.14
C VAL A 162 3.00 16.51 -8.01
N MET A 163 1.81 17.07 -7.77
CA MET A 163 1.60 18.52 -7.64
C MET A 163 2.30 19.11 -6.43
N THR A 164 2.46 18.37 -5.32
CA THR A 164 3.19 18.87 -4.13
C THR A 164 4.66 19.24 -4.40
N LYS A 165 5.22 18.84 -5.54
CA LYS A 165 6.57 19.23 -5.95
C LYS A 165 6.67 20.67 -6.44
N ILE A 166 5.55 21.28 -6.78
CA ILE A 166 5.50 22.61 -7.43
C ILE A 166 4.52 23.58 -6.76
N THR A 167 3.61 23.10 -5.91
CA THR A 167 2.63 23.92 -5.20
C THR A 167 2.15 23.25 -3.94
N ASP A 168 1.56 24.02 -3.02
CA ASP A 168 0.81 23.52 -1.89
C ASP A 168 -0.48 22.84 -2.39
N VAL A 169 -0.82 21.71 -1.76
CA VAL A 169 -1.95 20.87 -2.17
C VAL A 169 -2.79 20.49 -0.97
N GLY A 170 -4.11 20.53 -1.12
CA GLY A 170 -5.10 19.91 -0.23
C GLY A 170 -5.84 18.79 -0.95
N LEU A 171 -6.37 17.86 -0.20
CA LEU A 171 -7.17 16.75 -0.71
C LEU A 171 -8.32 16.47 0.25
N ILE A 172 -9.53 16.38 -0.29
CA ILE A 172 -10.73 16.01 0.46
C ILE A 172 -11.36 14.76 -0.13
N PHE A 173 -11.94 13.96 0.74
CA PHE A 173 -12.76 12.83 0.38
C PHE A 173 -14.21 13.06 0.78
N VAL A 174 -15.12 12.49 0.01
CA VAL A 174 -16.54 12.40 0.30
C VAL A 174 -16.91 10.93 0.47
N PRO A 175 -18.03 10.60 1.16
CA PRO A 175 -18.43 9.22 1.36
C PRO A 175 -18.67 8.50 0.02
N SER A 176 -18.13 7.28 -0.09
CA SER A 176 -18.48 6.35 -1.16
C SER A 176 -19.36 5.23 -0.59
N LYS A 177 -20.33 4.77 -1.37
CA LYS A 177 -21.24 3.69 -1.00
C LYS A 177 -20.50 2.43 -0.60
N ALA A 178 -20.66 2.02 0.66
CA ALA A 178 -19.94 0.92 1.29
C ALA A 178 -18.39 1.05 1.23
N GLY A 179 -17.85 2.26 1.03
CA GLY A 179 -16.42 2.50 0.91
C GLY A 179 -15.77 1.87 -0.33
N ARG A 180 -16.55 1.57 -1.36
CA ARG A 180 -16.07 0.88 -2.57
C ARG A 180 -15.42 1.87 -3.53
N SER A 181 -14.35 1.40 -4.19
CA SER A 181 -13.64 2.11 -5.25
C SER A 181 -13.08 1.12 -6.27
N HIS A 182 -12.80 1.57 -7.48
CA HIS A 182 -12.28 0.78 -8.62
C HIS A 182 -13.20 -0.39 -9.01
N CYS A 183 -14.51 -0.22 -8.89
CA CYS A 183 -15.50 -1.22 -9.25
C CYS A 183 -16.79 -0.56 -9.80
N PRO A 184 -17.62 -1.30 -10.55
CA PRO A 184 -18.86 -0.75 -11.15
C PRO A 184 -19.87 -0.21 -10.13
N GLU A 185 -19.80 -0.65 -8.87
CA GLU A 185 -20.67 -0.21 -7.79
C GLU A 185 -20.14 1.00 -7.02
N GLU A 186 -19.00 1.58 -7.42
CA GLU A 186 -18.51 2.84 -6.86
C GLU A 186 -19.54 3.95 -7.10
N TRP A 187 -19.99 4.55 -6.02
CA TRP A 187 -21.02 5.57 -6.08
C TRP A 187 -20.90 6.53 -4.90
N THR A 188 -21.10 7.81 -5.17
CA THR A 188 -21.27 8.86 -4.15
C THR A 188 -22.60 9.57 -4.42
N ASP A 189 -23.42 9.74 -3.37
CA ASP A 189 -24.67 10.45 -3.48
C ASP A 189 -24.45 11.94 -3.77
N TYR A 190 -25.31 12.56 -4.57
CA TYR A 190 -25.16 13.96 -4.99
C TYR A 190 -25.11 14.94 -3.81
N GLU A 191 -25.81 14.63 -2.71
CA GLU A 191 -25.78 15.43 -1.49
C GLU A 191 -24.37 15.43 -0.83
N ASP A 192 -23.67 14.30 -0.86
CA ASP A 192 -22.31 14.20 -0.34
C ASP A 192 -21.30 14.86 -1.27
N LEU A 193 -21.49 14.76 -2.60
CA LEU A 193 -20.69 15.53 -3.57
C LEU A 193 -20.87 17.03 -3.36
N GLN A 194 -22.11 17.50 -3.12
CA GLN A 194 -22.39 18.90 -2.88
C GLN A 194 -21.63 19.42 -1.64
N LYS A 195 -21.63 18.67 -0.53
CA LYS A 195 -20.87 19.05 0.68
C LYS A 195 -19.37 19.21 0.37
N GLY A 196 -18.79 18.26 -0.38
CA GLY A 196 -17.40 18.35 -0.82
C GLY A 196 -17.11 19.60 -1.65
N ILE A 197 -18.02 19.93 -2.58
CA ILE A 197 -17.92 21.14 -3.42
C ILE A 197 -18.02 22.42 -2.57
N GLU A 198 -18.93 22.48 -1.60
CA GLU A 198 -19.11 23.65 -0.73
C GLU A 198 -17.85 23.90 0.11
N VAL A 199 -17.26 22.86 0.71
CA VAL A 199 -16.00 23.00 1.46
C VAL A 199 -14.85 23.44 0.55
N ALA A 200 -14.73 22.83 -0.64
CA ALA A 200 -13.71 23.21 -1.60
C ALA A 200 -13.87 24.66 -2.07
N TYR A 201 -15.11 25.08 -2.36
CA TYR A 201 -15.43 26.43 -2.81
C TYR A 201 -15.04 27.49 -1.76
N GLU A 202 -15.46 27.35 -0.50
CA GLU A 202 -15.11 28.31 0.53
C GLU A 202 -13.61 28.32 0.84
N THR A 203 -12.96 27.17 0.76
CA THR A 203 -11.49 27.07 0.91
C THR A 203 -10.76 27.80 -0.20
N ILE A 204 -11.14 27.58 -1.47
CA ILE A 204 -10.54 28.24 -2.65
C ILE A 204 -10.77 29.75 -2.60
N LYS A 205 -11.98 30.16 -2.24
CA LYS A 205 -12.34 31.58 -2.11
C LYS A 205 -11.46 32.29 -1.07
N ASP A 206 -11.19 31.66 0.07
CA ASP A 206 -10.30 32.18 1.11
C ASP A 206 -8.83 32.24 0.64
N ILE A 207 -8.35 31.21 -0.06
CA ILE A 207 -6.98 31.18 -0.62
C ILE A 207 -6.80 32.27 -1.71
N ALA A 208 -7.82 32.44 -2.56
CA ALA A 208 -7.80 33.42 -3.65
C ALA A 208 -8.11 34.84 -3.19
N GLU A 209 -8.34 35.09 -1.90
CA GLU A 209 -8.70 36.40 -1.32
C GLU A 209 -9.92 37.05 -2.00
N VAL A 210 -10.84 36.22 -2.51
CA VAL A 210 -12.07 36.72 -3.14
C VAL A 210 -13.05 37.15 -2.05
N LYS A 211 -13.40 38.44 -2.04
CA LYS A 211 -14.37 39.04 -1.11
C LYS A 211 -15.81 38.85 -1.56
#